data_2149f66a4f4f0477f131c3655ebecfff
#
_entry.id   2149f66a4f4f0477f131c3655ebecfff
#
_cell.length_a   1.000
_cell.length_b   1.000
_cell.length_c   1.000
_cell.angle_alpha   90.00
_cell.angle_beta   90.00
_cell.angle_gamma   90.00
#
_symmetry.space_group_name_H-M   'P 1'
#
loop_
_entity.id
_entity.type
_entity.pdbx_description
1 polymer ?
#
loop_
_entity_poly.entity_id
_entity_poly.type
_entity_poly.pdbx_seq_one_letter_code
_entity_poly.pdbx_strand_id
1 'polypeptide(L)'
;MTPRVLDTNIVLDLWVFDDPASAPLRSALQEGAAHWLATSPMREELARVLDYPHIARRLNARALTAETVLGHFDRHAQLQPDAPRAPYVCKDADDQKFIDLAVQHGAALHSKDAQVLCMKNRLARCGVALNPPLPL
;
A
#
# COMPACT_ATOMS: atom_id res chain seq x y z
N MET A 1 6.35 -7.68 15.29
CA MET A 1 6.22 -6.54 14.34
C MET A 1 4.87 -6.64 13.65
N THR A 2 4.04 -5.61 13.76
CA THR A 2 2.74 -5.59 13.12
C THR A 2 2.90 -5.52 11.60
N PRO A 3 2.29 -6.42 10.83
CA PRO A 3 2.36 -6.32 9.37
C PRO A 3 1.59 -5.10 8.87
N ARG A 4 1.94 -4.63 7.68
CA ARG A 4 1.33 -3.46 7.05
C ARG A 4 0.89 -3.79 5.64
N VAL A 5 -0.25 -3.21 5.25
CA VAL A 5 -0.77 -3.26 3.88
C VAL A 5 -0.76 -1.82 3.35
N LEU A 6 -0.22 -1.63 2.15
CA LEU A 6 -0.07 -0.31 1.54
C LEU A 6 -0.96 -0.20 0.31
N ASP A 7 -1.85 0.78 0.31
CA ASP A 7 -2.61 1.16 -0.89
C ASP A 7 -1.64 1.62 -1.99
N THR A 8 -2.05 1.48 -3.24
CA THR A 8 -1.22 1.83 -4.40
C THR A 8 -0.70 3.26 -4.33
N ASN A 9 -1.52 4.23 -3.91
CA ASN A 9 -1.07 5.62 -3.78
C ASN A 9 0.04 5.80 -2.75
N ILE A 10 0.06 5.01 -1.70
CA ILE A 10 1.14 5.02 -0.71
C ILE A 10 2.44 4.50 -1.36
N VAL A 11 2.34 3.45 -2.16
CA VAL A 11 3.50 2.92 -2.90
C VAL A 11 4.07 3.98 -3.85
N LEU A 12 3.20 4.71 -4.54
CA LEU A 12 3.62 5.80 -5.43
C LEU A 12 4.32 6.92 -4.64
N ASP A 13 3.81 7.28 -3.47
CA ASP A 13 4.46 8.28 -2.60
C ASP A 13 5.86 7.84 -2.20
N LEU A 14 6.05 6.54 -1.95
CA LEU A 14 7.37 6.02 -1.55
C LEU A 14 8.40 6.12 -2.66
N TRP A 15 8.07 5.73 -3.90
CA TRP A 15 9.07 5.50 -4.94
C TRP A 15 8.87 6.27 -6.23
N VAL A 16 7.73 6.94 -6.43
CA VAL A 16 7.51 7.79 -7.61
C VAL A 16 7.57 9.26 -7.24
N PHE A 17 6.80 9.67 -6.22
CA PHE A 17 6.70 11.07 -5.83
C PHE A 17 7.73 11.48 -4.78
N ASP A 18 8.32 10.52 -4.09
CA ASP A 18 9.28 10.76 -3.01
C ASP A 18 8.73 11.79 -2.00
N ASP A 19 7.48 11.56 -1.58
CA ASP A 19 6.80 12.44 -0.64
C ASP A 19 7.56 12.44 0.70
N PRO A 20 7.93 13.61 1.25
CA PRO A 20 8.64 13.67 2.54
C PRO A 20 7.90 12.97 3.68
N ALA A 21 6.57 12.96 3.66
CA ALA A 21 5.78 12.27 4.67
C ALA A 21 5.97 10.75 4.62
N SER A 22 6.43 10.20 3.49
CA SER A 22 6.67 8.77 3.30
C SER A 22 8.07 8.34 3.72
N ALA A 23 8.97 9.27 4.01
CA ALA A 23 10.36 8.95 4.32
C ALA A 23 10.52 7.97 5.50
N PRO A 24 9.79 8.12 6.63
CA PRO A 24 9.89 7.16 7.73
C PRO A 24 9.50 5.73 7.31
N LEU A 25 8.44 5.58 6.51
CA LEU A 25 8.01 4.27 6.03
C LEU A 25 9.03 3.68 5.06
N ARG A 26 9.56 4.49 4.15
CA ARG A 26 10.61 4.05 3.22
C ARG A 26 11.83 3.55 3.98
N SER A 27 12.30 4.29 4.96
CA SER A 27 13.44 3.89 5.78
C SER A 27 13.17 2.59 6.52
N ALA A 28 11.98 2.44 7.10
CA ALA A 28 11.60 1.22 7.81
C ALA A 28 11.60 0.01 6.88
N LEU A 29 11.09 0.16 5.65
CA LEU A 29 11.11 -0.93 4.65
C LEU A 29 12.54 -1.28 4.24
N GLN A 30 13.38 -0.28 3.98
CA GLN A 30 14.76 -0.48 3.57
C GLN A 30 15.61 -1.12 4.66
N GLU A 31 15.32 -0.85 5.92
CA GLU A 31 16.04 -1.39 7.08
C GLU A 31 15.48 -2.72 7.56
N GLY A 32 14.40 -3.22 6.94
CA GLY A 32 13.74 -4.45 7.40
C GLY A 32 12.95 -4.28 8.69
N ALA A 33 12.65 -3.05 9.08
CA ALA A 33 11.91 -2.75 10.31
C ALA A 33 10.40 -2.67 10.09
N ALA A 34 9.92 -2.75 8.84
CA ALA A 34 8.51 -2.82 8.49
C ALA A 34 8.25 -4.10 7.68
N HIS A 35 7.13 -4.74 7.96
CA HIS A 35 6.71 -5.97 7.30
C HIS A 35 5.52 -5.66 6.39
N TRP A 36 5.74 -5.59 5.09
CA TRP A 36 4.75 -5.23 4.09
C TRP A 36 4.16 -6.48 3.43
N LEU A 37 2.85 -6.65 3.55
CA LEU A 37 2.11 -7.74 2.91
C LEU A 37 1.38 -7.21 1.68
N ALA A 38 1.38 -7.98 0.61
CA ALA A 38 0.67 -7.65 -0.62
C ALA A 38 0.23 -8.93 -1.33
N THR A 39 -0.63 -8.77 -2.34
CA THR A 39 -1.10 -9.86 -3.18
C THR A 39 -0.75 -9.59 -4.64
N SER A 40 -0.86 -10.61 -5.48
CA SER A 40 -0.60 -10.47 -6.91
C SER A 40 -1.51 -9.44 -7.59
N PRO A 41 -2.83 -9.37 -7.31
CA PRO A 41 -3.68 -8.31 -7.88
C PRO A 41 -3.22 -6.89 -7.50
N MET A 42 -2.63 -6.69 -6.33
CA MET A 42 -2.08 -5.39 -5.94
C MET A 42 -0.87 -5.02 -6.79
N ARG A 43 -0.02 -5.99 -7.10
CA ARG A 43 1.12 -5.77 -7.99
C ARG A 43 0.65 -5.44 -9.41
N GLU A 44 -0.36 -6.15 -9.89
CA GLU A 44 -0.95 -5.90 -11.21
C GLU A 44 -1.54 -4.48 -11.29
N GLU A 45 -2.23 -4.03 -10.24
CA GLU A 45 -2.75 -2.67 -10.18
C GLU A 45 -1.62 -1.65 -10.23
N LEU A 46 -0.56 -1.86 -9.46
CA LEU A 46 0.61 -0.98 -9.47
C LEU A 46 1.19 -0.88 -10.88
N ALA A 47 1.36 -2.01 -11.58
CA ALA A 47 1.88 -2.02 -12.94
C ALA A 47 0.99 -1.21 -13.90
N ARG A 48 -0.33 -1.33 -13.78
CA ARG A 48 -1.27 -0.55 -14.60
C ARG A 48 -1.15 0.95 -14.31
N VAL A 49 -1.12 1.31 -13.03
CA VAL A 49 -1.06 2.71 -12.61
C VAL A 49 0.24 3.37 -13.04
N LEU A 50 1.35 2.64 -13.02
CA LEU A 50 2.65 3.15 -13.47
C LEU A 50 2.64 3.50 -14.96
N ASP A 51 1.72 2.94 -15.73
CA ASP A 51 1.56 3.20 -17.16
C ASP A 51 0.58 4.35 -17.45
N TYR A 52 -0.10 4.89 -16.45
CA TYR A 52 -0.98 6.05 -16.64
C TYR A 52 -0.16 7.27 -17.09
N PRO A 53 -0.66 8.08 -18.05
CA PRO A 53 0.15 9.15 -18.66
C PRO A 53 0.76 10.11 -17.64
N HIS A 54 0.02 10.54 -16.63
CA HIS A 54 0.55 11.49 -15.64
C HIS A 54 1.60 10.85 -14.72
N ILE A 55 1.51 9.54 -14.46
CA ILE A 55 2.50 8.81 -13.68
C ILE A 55 3.74 8.54 -14.54
N ALA A 56 3.56 8.12 -15.79
CA ALA A 56 4.65 7.88 -16.71
C ALA A 56 5.49 9.15 -16.93
N ARG A 57 4.84 10.30 -17.05
CA ARG A 57 5.53 11.59 -17.16
C ARG A 57 6.36 11.90 -15.92
N ARG A 58 5.84 11.58 -14.72
CA ARG A 58 6.57 11.81 -13.48
C ARG A 58 7.80 10.90 -13.39
N LEU A 59 7.66 9.64 -13.79
CA LEU A 59 8.78 8.70 -13.86
C LEU A 59 9.88 9.24 -14.78
N ASN A 60 9.50 9.68 -16.00
CA ASN A 60 10.46 10.24 -16.95
C ASN A 60 11.17 11.47 -16.39
N ALA A 61 10.42 12.36 -15.73
CA ALA A 61 11.00 13.58 -15.15
C ALA A 61 12.04 13.27 -14.07
N ARG A 62 11.95 12.10 -13.43
CA ARG A 62 12.86 11.67 -12.37
C ARG A 62 13.87 10.63 -12.84
N ALA A 63 13.92 10.35 -14.14
CA ALA A 63 14.78 9.32 -14.73
C ALA A 63 14.54 7.94 -14.09
N LEU A 64 13.27 7.62 -13.77
CA LEU A 64 12.85 6.34 -13.22
C LEU A 64 12.07 5.55 -14.27
N THR A 65 12.07 4.21 -14.10
CA THR A 65 11.27 3.31 -14.94
C THR A 65 10.23 2.59 -14.08
N ALA A 66 9.18 2.09 -14.75
CA ALA A 66 8.18 1.26 -14.07
C ALA A 66 8.84 0.02 -13.45
N GLU A 67 9.80 -0.58 -14.14
CA GLU A 67 10.53 -1.76 -13.66
C GLU A 67 11.28 -1.47 -12.36
N THR A 68 11.83 -0.26 -12.19
CA THR A 68 12.50 0.13 -10.97
C THR A 68 11.52 0.13 -9.78
N VAL A 69 10.34 0.71 -9.99
CA VAL A 69 9.31 0.77 -8.94
C VAL A 69 8.79 -0.63 -8.62
N LEU A 70 8.50 -1.44 -9.63
CA LEU A 70 8.08 -2.84 -9.43
C LEU A 70 9.17 -3.65 -8.73
N GLY A 71 10.44 -3.35 -9.00
CA GLY A 71 11.57 -3.96 -8.31
C GLY A 71 11.58 -3.65 -6.81
N HIS A 72 11.23 -2.43 -6.41
CA HIS A 72 11.07 -2.09 -4.99
C HIS A 72 9.93 -2.89 -4.35
N PHE A 73 8.80 -3.01 -5.06
CA PHE A 73 7.69 -3.85 -4.61
C PHE A 73 8.16 -5.29 -4.39
N ASP A 74 8.81 -5.86 -5.38
CA ASP A 74 9.25 -7.26 -5.32
C ASP A 74 10.28 -7.51 -4.21
N ARG A 75 11.12 -6.51 -3.93
CA ARG A 75 12.15 -6.62 -2.89
C ARG A 75 11.57 -6.51 -1.49
N HIS A 76 10.57 -5.65 -1.28
CA HIS A 76 10.12 -5.29 0.07
C HIS A 76 8.77 -5.88 0.44
N ALA A 77 7.89 -6.17 -0.53
CA ALA A 77 6.60 -6.76 -0.25
C ALA A 77 6.71 -8.28 -0.14
N GLN A 78 6.02 -8.84 0.85
CA GLN A 78 5.87 -10.28 0.97
C GLN A 78 4.52 -10.67 0.39
N LEU A 79 4.53 -11.47 -0.70
CA LEU A 79 3.31 -11.88 -1.36
C LEU A 79 2.54 -12.89 -0.52
N GLN A 80 1.24 -12.68 -0.45
CA GLN A 80 0.29 -13.54 0.24
C GLN A 80 -0.79 -13.99 -0.76
N PRO A 81 -1.45 -15.13 -0.50
CA PRO A 81 -2.66 -15.49 -1.24
C PRO A 81 -3.73 -14.42 -1.07
N ASP A 82 -4.65 -14.33 -2.04
CA ASP A 82 -5.76 -13.40 -1.96
C ASP A 82 -6.60 -13.68 -0.72
N ALA A 83 -6.96 -12.61 0.00
CA ALA A 83 -7.72 -12.73 1.24
C ALA A 83 -9.22 -12.89 0.96
N PRO A 84 -9.97 -13.57 1.85
CA PRO A 84 -11.42 -13.61 1.75
C PRO A 84 -12.01 -12.21 2.03
N ARG A 85 -13.24 -11.98 1.55
CA ARG A 85 -13.95 -10.72 1.73
C ARG A 85 -14.09 -10.39 3.21
N ALA A 86 -13.68 -9.18 3.59
CA ALA A 86 -13.86 -8.66 4.95
C ALA A 86 -15.34 -8.41 5.27
N PRO A 87 -15.71 -8.32 6.57
CA PRO A 87 -17.10 -8.06 6.97
C PRO A 87 -17.66 -6.73 6.49
N TYR A 88 -16.82 -5.75 6.23
CA TYR A 88 -17.23 -4.43 5.75
C TYR A 88 -16.78 -4.21 4.32
N VAL A 89 -17.67 -3.63 3.51
CA VAL A 89 -17.44 -3.41 2.08
C VAL A 89 -17.12 -1.93 1.84
N CYS A 90 -16.04 -1.69 1.09
CA CYS A 90 -15.68 -0.33 0.67
C CYS A 90 -16.54 0.09 -0.52
N LYS A 91 -16.87 1.38 -0.59
CA LYS A 91 -17.59 1.94 -1.74
C LYS A 91 -16.80 1.80 -3.04
N ASP A 92 -15.47 1.95 -2.95
CA ASP A 92 -14.59 1.74 -4.08
C ASP A 92 -14.15 0.29 -4.11
N ALA A 93 -14.62 -0.45 -5.12
CA ALA A 93 -14.31 -1.86 -5.26
C ALA A 93 -12.80 -2.11 -5.45
N ASP A 94 -12.07 -1.17 -6.03
CA ASP A 94 -10.63 -1.31 -6.24
C ASP A 94 -9.85 -1.28 -4.93
N ASP A 95 -10.41 -0.67 -3.88
CA ASP A 95 -9.76 -0.60 -2.56
C ASP A 95 -10.06 -1.82 -1.69
N GLN A 96 -11.06 -2.62 -2.04
CA GLN A 96 -11.51 -3.72 -1.19
C GLN A 96 -10.41 -4.74 -0.91
N LYS A 97 -9.58 -5.07 -1.89
CA LYS A 97 -8.50 -6.06 -1.72
C LYS A 97 -7.50 -5.67 -0.62
N PHE A 98 -7.23 -4.37 -0.46
CA PHE A 98 -6.34 -3.89 0.61
C PHE A 98 -6.98 -4.08 1.97
N ILE A 99 -8.26 -3.80 2.09
CA ILE A 99 -9.04 -3.99 3.31
C ILE A 99 -9.10 -5.48 3.67
N ASP A 100 -9.42 -6.33 2.70
CA ASP A 100 -9.54 -7.77 2.92
C ASP A 100 -8.24 -8.36 3.46
N LEU A 101 -7.11 -7.99 2.87
CA LEU A 101 -5.81 -8.49 3.30
C LEU A 101 -5.46 -7.98 4.70
N ALA A 102 -5.69 -6.70 4.98
CA ALA A 102 -5.41 -6.12 6.28
C ALA A 102 -6.25 -6.79 7.38
N VAL A 103 -7.52 -7.04 7.12
CA VAL A 103 -8.42 -7.71 8.09
C VAL A 103 -7.95 -9.14 8.35
N GLN A 104 -7.61 -9.89 7.30
CA GLN A 104 -7.18 -11.29 7.46
C GLN A 104 -5.95 -11.41 8.35
N HIS A 105 -5.01 -10.48 8.23
CA HIS A 105 -3.72 -10.57 8.94
C HIS A 105 -3.65 -9.69 10.19
N GLY A 106 -4.71 -8.96 10.52
CA GLY A 106 -4.65 -7.98 11.61
C GLY A 106 -3.60 -6.90 11.33
N ALA A 107 -3.40 -6.55 10.07
CA ALA A 107 -2.36 -5.63 9.63
C ALA A 107 -2.80 -4.18 9.75
N ALA A 108 -1.83 -3.28 9.91
CA ALA A 108 -2.08 -1.85 9.73
C ALA A 108 -2.34 -1.58 8.24
N LEU A 109 -3.27 -0.70 7.93
CA LEU A 109 -3.58 -0.30 6.55
C LEU A 109 -3.18 1.15 6.34
N HIS A 110 -2.36 1.40 5.32
CA HIS A 110 -1.96 2.75 4.94
C HIS A 110 -2.67 3.14 3.65
N SER A 111 -3.44 4.22 3.71
CA SER A 111 -4.18 4.75 2.57
C SER A 111 -4.47 6.24 2.76
N LYS A 112 -4.56 6.97 1.66
CA LYS A 112 -5.02 8.36 1.64
C LYS A 112 -6.40 8.50 0.99
N ASP A 113 -6.97 7.40 0.50
CA ASP A 113 -8.25 7.40 -0.19
C ASP A 113 -9.40 7.70 0.77
N ALA A 114 -10.24 8.67 0.42
CA ALA A 114 -11.38 9.08 1.27
C ALA A 114 -12.34 7.92 1.52
N GLN A 115 -12.51 7.01 0.57
CA GLN A 115 -13.41 5.87 0.71
C GLN A 115 -12.88 4.83 1.70
N VAL A 116 -11.56 4.81 1.93
CA VAL A 116 -10.94 3.98 2.96
C VAL A 116 -10.94 4.72 4.31
N LEU A 117 -10.57 6.00 4.29
CA LEU A 117 -10.49 6.81 5.51
C LEU A 117 -11.82 6.87 6.27
N CYS A 118 -12.95 6.90 5.55
CA CYS A 118 -14.27 6.93 6.18
C CYS A 118 -14.61 5.60 6.89
N MET A 119 -13.84 4.53 6.67
CA MET A 119 -14.06 3.24 7.30
C MET A 119 -13.24 3.02 8.57
N LYS A 120 -12.56 4.06 9.07
CA LYS A 120 -11.62 3.94 10.19
C LYS A 120 -12.19 3.18 11.39
N ASN A 121 -13.40 3.53 11.82
CA ASN A 121 -14.01 2.91 13.00
C ASN A 121 -14.41 1.45 12.74
N ARG A 122 -14.93 1.17 11.54
CA ARG A 122 -15.28 -0.21 11.15
C ARG A 122 -14.04 -1.09 11.05
N LEU A 123 -12.95 -0.56 10.48
CA LEU A 123 -11.67 -1.27 10.39
C LEU A 123 -11.09 -1.54 11.78
N ALA A 124 -11.20 -0.58 12.71
CA ALA A 124 -10.74 -0.77 14.08
C ALA A 124 -11.46 -1.93 14.77
N ARG A 125 -12.74 -2.14 14.48
CA ARG A 125 -13.51 -3.28 15.00
C ARG A 125 -13.00 -4.62 14.49
N CYS A 126 -12.30 -4.62 13.35
CA CYS A 126 -11.69 -5.81 12.77
C CYS A 126 -10.22 -5.97 13.17
N GLY A 127 -9.71 -5.13 14.07
CA GLY A 127 -8.32 -5.18 14.50
C GLY A 127 -7.35 -4.49 13.53
N VAL A 128 -7.86 -3.64 12.64
CA VAL A 128 -7.03 -2.92 11.65
C VAL A 128 -6.88 -1.46 12.06
N ALA A 129 -5.64 -1.03 12.31
CA ALA A 129 -5.30 0.37 12.53
C ALA A 129 -5.07 1.04 11.17
N LEU A 130 -5.72 2.18 10.95
CA LEU A 130 -5.59 2.94 9.72
C LEU A 130 -4.55 4.05 9.90
N ASN A 131 -3.50 4.03 9.05
CA ASN A 131 -2.43 5.02 9.05
C ASN A 131 -1.81 5.25 10.43
N PRO A 132 -1.44 4.19 11.19
CA PRO A 132 -0.80 4.41 12.47
C PRO A 132 0.58 5.05 12.27
N PRO A 133 1.05 5.87 13.23
CA PRO A 133 2.40 6.39 13.14
C PRO A 133 3.40 5.25 13.23
N LEU A 134 4.54 5.43 12.55
CA LEU A 134 5.62 4.46 12.65
C LEU A 134 6.33 4.62 13.99
N PRO A 135 6.74 3.52 14.62
CA PRO A 135 7.58 3.61 15.81
C PRO A 135 8.92 4.25 15.43
N LEU A 136 9.37 5.13 16.28
CA LEU A 136 10.66 5.80 16.11
C LEU A 136 11.76 4.98 16.75
#